data_12b5c56a7442b9d28eb2e2c1194c9b68
#
_entry.id   12b5c56a7442b9d28eb2e2c1194c9b68
#
_cell.length_a   1.000
_cell.length_b   1.000
_cell.length_c   1.000
_cell.angle_alpha   90.00
_cell.angle_beta   90.00
_cell.angle_gamma   90.00
#
_symmetry.space_group_name_H-M   'P 1'
#
loop_
_entity.id
_entity.type
_entity.pdbx_description
1 polymer ?
#
loop_
_entity_poly.entity_id
_entity_poly.type
_entity_poly.pdbx_seq_one_letter_code
_entity_poly.pdbx_strand_id
1 'polypeptide(L)'
;MCSSDLAALLTLFILPYAAVHSFNNGGTLESISVSVYVIRIFMMFISSTIYHSMQNNTSHKYILRIIDHSMIYVAISGTYTPVLLSVVGGWLGWLVTILLWGTTLWGILYKSIATKVNHRLSLIVYLVMGWVGIIFLPIIIMRTSWWFIFFIFLGGLSYTIGAWFYAQKNKPYFHMIWHIFIVLASFLHMIGIFYFM
;
A
#
# COMPACT_ATOMS: atom_id res chain seq x y z
N MET A 1 -15.19 -0.53 17.33
CA MET A 1 -13.76 -0.49 16.95
C MET A 1 -13.65 -1.05 15.55
N CYS A 2 -13.07 -0.30 14.63
CA CYS A 2 -12.87 -0.77 13.26
C CYS A 2 -11.62 -1.66 13.23
N SER A 3 -11.56 -2.67 12.37
CA SER A 3 -10.36 -3.53 12.20
C SER A 3 -9.08 -2.74 11.88
N SER A 4 -9.22 -1.55 11.30
CA SER A 4 -8.15 -0.60 10.99
C SER A 4 -7.48 0.02 12.22
N ASP A 5 -8.20 0.19 13.34
CA ASP A 5 -7.64 0.79 14.57
C ASP A 5 -6.56 -0.11 15.16
N LEU A 6 -6.88 -1.40 15.28
CA LEU A 6 -5.95 -2.40 15.79
C LEU A 6 -4.75 -2.57 14.84
N ALA A 7 -4.99 -2.57 13.54
CA ALA A 7 -3.94 -2.69 12.55
C ALA A 7 -2.98 -1.48 12.58
N ALA A 8 -3.49 -0.25 12.77
CA ALA A 8 -2.66 0.94 12.94
C ALA A 8 -1.77 0.84 14.19
N LEU A 9 -2.32 0.44 15.32
CA LEU A 9 -1.55 0.27 16.55
C LEU A 9 -0.45 -0.79 16.40
N LEU A 10 -0.79 -1.95 15.83
CA LEU A 10 0.18 -3.03 15.61
C LEU A 10 1.34 -2.58 14.71
N THR A 11 1.06 -1.83 13.64
CA THR A 11 2.12 -1.35 12.74
C THR A 11 3.05 -0.33 13.40
N LEU A 12 2.56 0.47 14.35
CA LEU A 12 3.40 1.39 15.11
C LEU A 12 4.44 0.66 15.96
N PHE A 13 4.05 -0.46 16.61
CA PHE A 13 4.97 -1.28 17.40
C PHE A 13 5.91 -2.12 16.53
N ILE A 14 5.51 -2.49 15.32
CA ILE A 14 6.35 -3.25 14.38
C ILE A 14 7.47 -2.37 13.80
N LEU A 15 7.28 -1.06 13.66
CA LEU A 15 8.22 -0.16 12.98
C LEU A 15 9.65 -0.23 13.52
N PRO A 16 9.92 -0.12 14.84
CA PRO A 16 11.29 -0.21 15.37
C PRO A 16 11.93 -1.58 15.10
N TYR A 17 11.16 -2.65 15.28
CA TYR A 17 11.62 -4.00 14.99
C TYR A 17 11.99 -4.15 13.52
N ALA A 18 11.12 -3.72 12.61
CA ALA A 18 11.33 -3.80 11.17
C ALA A 18 12.59 -3.04 10.73
N ALA A 19 12.78 -1.83 11.25
CA ALA A 19 13.93 -1.00 10.92
C ALA A 19 15.26 -1.66 11.37
N VAL A 20 15.32 -2.17 12.60
CA VAL A 20 16.53 -2.83 13.14
C VAL A 20 16.78 -4.17 12.43
N HIS A 21 15.75 -4.98 12.22
CA HIS A 21 15.86 -6.27 11.56
C HIS A 21 16.40 -6.12 10.13
N SER A 22 15.83 -5.21 9.36
CA SER A 22 16.25 -4.94 7.98
C SER A 22 17.64 -4.30 7.91
N PHE A 23 18.01 -3.49 8.89
CA PHE A 23 19.37 -2.93 8.98
C PHE A 23 20.42 -4.03 9.16
N ASN A 24 20.14 -4.99 10.02
CA ASN A 24 21.07 -6.10 10.30
C ASN A 24 21.22 -7.06 9.12
N ASN A 25 20.20 -7.22 8.27
CA ASN A 25 20.21 -8.15 7.15
C ASN A 25 20.68 -7.51 5.83
N GLY A 26 20.29 -6.28 5.54
CA GLY A 26 20.53 -5.62 4.25
C GLY A 26 21.08 -4.20 4.34
N GLY A 27 21.40 -3.72 5.53
CA GLY A 27 22.01 -2.41 5.76
C GLY A 27 21.05 -1.23 5.66
N THR A 28 21.63 -0.03 5.51
CA THR A 28 20.86 1.23 5.63
C THR A 28 19.77 1.38 4.58
N LEU A 29 20.02 1.02 3.32
CA LEU A 29 19.05 1.18 2.25
C LEU A 29 17.82 0.30 2.46
N GLU A 30 18.03 -0.95 2.86
CA GLU A 30 16.95 -1.89 3.16
C GLU A 30 16.15 -1.42 4.38
N SER A 31 16.83 -1.00 5.46
CA SER A 31 16.18 -0.46 6.64
C SER A 31 15.29 0.75 6.33
N ILE A 32 15.77 1.70 5.52
CA ILE A 32 14.99 2.87 5.11
C ILE A 32 13.78 2.43 4.26
N SER A 33 13.98 1.57 3.27
CA SER A 33 12.93 1.16 2.36
C SER A 33 11.83 0.33 3.04
N VAL A 34 12.20 -0.55 3.98
CA VAL A 34 11.26 -1.31 4.81
C VAL A 34 10.55 -0.40 5.81
N SER A 35 11.24 0.60 6.37
CA SER A 35 10.59 1.61 7.22
C SER A 35 9.54 2.40 6.46
N VAL A 36 9.81 2.81 5.23
CA VAL A 36 8.81 3.45 4.34
C VAL A 36 7.60 2.53 4.13
N TYR A 37 7.82 1.23 3.95
CA TYR A 37 6.75 0.25 3.85
C TYR A 37 5.88 0.20 5.11
N VAL A 38 6.45 0.14 6.31
CA VAL A 38 5.67 0.07 7.56
C VAL A 38 4.94 1.39 7.83
N ILE A 39 5.62 2.53 7.62
CA ILE A 39 5.01 3.86 7.78
C ILE A 39 3.80 4.02 6.86
N ARG A 40 3.88 3.55 5.61
CA ARG A 40 2.75 3.66 4.69
C ARG A 40 1.53 2.84 5.17
N ILE A 41 1.76 1.65 5.77
CA ILE A 41 0.67 0.84 6.34
C ILE A 41 0.01 1.58 7.49
N PHE A 42 0.82 2.12 8.41
CA PHE A 42 0.33 2.93 9.52
C PHE A 42 -0.52 4.11 9.01
N MET A 43 0.03 4.91 8.08
CA MET A 43 -0.67 6.07 7.51
C MET A 43 -1.98 5.69 6.82
N MET A 44 -2.03 4.57 6.12
CA MET A 44 -3.23 4.06 5.47
C MET A 44 -4.31 3.70 6.50
N PHE A 45 -3.95 2.96 7.55
CA PHE A 45 -4.92 2.54 8.56
C PHE A 45 -5.37 3.70 9.45
N ILE A 46 -4.46 4.58 9.88
CA ILE A 46 -4.83 5.72 10.71
C ILE A 46 -5.73 6.72 9.96
N SER A 47 -5.46 7.00 8.68
CA SER A 47 -6.31 7.88 7.87
C SER A 47 -7.72 7.31 7.71
N SER A 48 -7.83 6.00 7.48
CA SER A 48 -9.11 5.30 7.40
C SER A 48 -9.88 5.33 8.71
N THR A 49 -9.20 5.06 9.83
CA THR A 49 -9.79 5.14 11.19
C THR A 49 -10.36 6.53 11.46
N ILE A 50 -9.57 7.59 11.23
CA ILE A 50 -10.01 8.97 11.46
C ILE A 50 -11.19 9.32 10.54
N TYR A 51 -11.13 8.94 9.26
CA TYR A 51 -12.23 9.18 8.32
C TYR A 51 -13.54 8.53 8.78
N HIS A 52 -13.49 7.28 9.22
CA HIS A 52 -14.69 6.54 9.65
C HIS A 52 -15.23 6.97 11.01
N SER A 53 -14.38 7.52 11.89
CA SER A 53 -14.78 8.03 13.21
C SER A 53 -15.50 9.38 13.15
N MET A 54 -15.36 10.13 12.05
CA MET A 54 -15.94 11.48 11.93
C MET A 54 -17.42 11.46 11.58
N GLN A 55 -18.17 12.43 12.13
CA GLN A 55 -19.59 12.64 11.83
C GLN A 55 -19.81 12.95 10.34
N ASN A 56 -20.91 12.43 9.82
CA ASN A 56 -21.30 12.68 8.42
C ASN A 56 -21.68 14.16 8.19
N ASN A 57 -21.56 14.60 6.92
CA ASN A 57 -21.96 15.94 6.46
C ASN A 57 -21.16 17.12 7.05
N THR A 58 -19.90 16.89 7.42
CA THR A 58 -18.98 17.96 7.83
C THR A 58 -17.93 18.22 6.74
N SER A 59 -17.42 19.46 6.66
CA SER A 59 -16.31 19.82 5.76
C SER A 59 -15.05 18.99 6.08
N HIS A 60 -14.82 18.71 7.34
CA HIS A 60 -13.71 17.87 7.78
C HIS A 60 -13.84 16.42 7.25
N LYS A 61 -15.04 15.85 7.25
CA LYS A 61 -15.30 14.52 6.68
C LYS A 61 -14.96 14.46 5.19
N TYR A 62 -15.23 15.55 4.45
CA TYR A 62 -14.87 15.62 3.04
C TYR A 62 -13.35 15.61 2.83
N ILE A 63 -12.60 16.39 3.60
CA ILE A 63 -11.13 16.43 3.53
C ILE A 63 -10.54 15.07 3.90
N LEU A 64 -10.99 14.47 5.00
CA LEU A 64 -10.54 13.16 5.45
C LEU A 64 -10.81 12.05 4.43
N ARG A 65 -11.92 12.13 3.69
CA ARG A 65 -12.20 11.21 2.59
C ARG A 65 -11.18 11.35 1.45
N ILE A 66 -10.76 12.57 1.13
CA ILE A 66 -9.71 12.78 0.12
C ILE A 66 -8.40 12.18 0.60
N ILE A 67 -8.02 12.39 1.86
CA ILE A 67 -6.81 11.84 2.45
C ILE A 67 -6.86 10.31 2.44
N ASP A 68 -7.89 9.69 2.99
CA ASP A 68 -8.07 8.24 3.04
C ASP A 68 -7.93 7.59 1.65
N HIS A 69 -8.59 8.15 0.64
CA HIS A 69 -8.47 7.62 -0.72
C HIS A 69 -7.12 7.94 -1.39
N SER A 70 -6.42 8.98 -0.96
CA SER A 70 -5.07 9.31 -1.43
C SER A 70 -4.03 8.36 -0.85
N MET A 71 -4.24 7.87 0.37
CA MET A 71 -3.35 6.89 1.00
C MET A 71 -3.29 5.58 0.25
N ILE A 72 -4.23 5.25 -0.64
CA ILE A 72 -4.14 4.07 -1.52
C ILE A 72 -2.94 4.20 -2.48
N TYR A 73 -2.71 5.37 -3.07
CA TYR A 73 -1.53 5.61 -3.92
C TYR A 73 -0.22 5.45 -3.12
N VAL A 74 -0.18 6.06 -1.92
CA VAL A 74 0.96 5.94 -1.01
C VAL A 74 1.20 4.48 -0.61
N ALA A 75 0.10 3.74 -0.35
CA ALA A 75 0.17 2.34 0.00
C ALA A 75 0.80 1.49 -1.11
N ILE A 76 0.45 1.73 -2.37
CA ILE A 76 1.03 1.00 -3.50
C ILE A 76 2.51 1.33 -3.65
N SER A 77 2.88 2.61 -3.77
CA SER A 77 4.28 3.02 -3.97
C SER A 77 5.18 2.61 -2.81
N GLY A 78 4.71 2.74 -1.56
CA GLY A 78 5.45 2.31 -0.39
C GLY A 78 5.63 0.79 -0.30
N THR A 79 4.70 -0.03 -0.88
CA THR A 79 4.90 -1.49 -0.99
C THR A 79 6.03 -1.82 -1.96
N TYR A 80 6.11 -1.10 -3.07
CA TYR A 80 7.14 -1.33 -4.07
C TYR A 80 8.52 -0.84 -3.64
N THR A 81 8.60 0.15 -2.74
CA THR A 81 9.87 0.77 -2.34
C THR A 81 10.93 -0.24 -1.90
N PRO A 82 10.69 -1.16 -0.93
CA PRO A 82 11.71 -2.15 -0.55
C PRO A 82 12.04 -3.12 -1.69
N VAL A 83 11.05 -3.58 -2.44
CA VAL A 83 11.26 -4.54 -3.54
C VAL A 83 12.11 -3.91 -4.66
N LEU A 84 11.80 -2.67 -5.06
CA LEU A 84 12.51 -2.00 -6.13
C LEU A 84 13.92 -1.58 -5.73
N LEU A 85 14.12 -1.09 -4.51
CA LEU A 85 15.42 -0.59 -4.08
C LEU A 85 16.36 -1.72 -3.63
N SER A 86 15.84 -2.77 -2.95
CA SER A 86 16.66 -3.85 -2.41
C SER A 86 16.76 -5.05 -3.36
N VAL A 87 15.65 -5.47 -4.00
CA VAL A 87 15.63 -6.65 -4.88
C VAL A 87 15.98 -6.30 -6.30
N VAL A 88 15.29 -5.35 -6.95
CA VAL A 88 15.60 -4.94 -8.32
C VAL A 88 16.93 -4.19 -8.35
N GLY A 89 17.09 -3.21 -7.46
CA GLY A 89 18.34 -2.47 -7.29
C GLY A 89 18.76 -1.64 -8.49
N GLY A 90 19.95 -1.05 -8.39
CA GLY A 90 20.58 -0.28 -9.46
C GLY A 90 19.75 0.92 -9.92
N TRP A 91 20.11 1.49 -11.08
CA TRP A 91 19.41 2.64 -11.64
C TRP A 91 17.94 2.37 -11.98
N LEU A 92 17.64 1.13 -12.40
CA LEU A 92 16.29 0.72 -12.77
C LEU A 92 15.33 0.73 -11.56
N GLY A 93 15.76 0.19 -10.40
CA GLY A 93 15.00 0.23 -9.17
C GLY A 93 14.69 1.67 -8.73
N TRP A 94 15.68 2.56 -8.78
CA TRP A 94 15.49 3.98 -8.48
C TRP A 94 14.55 4.67 -9.45
N LEU A 95 14.72 4.47 -10.76
CA LEU A 95 13.86 5.07 -11.78
C LEU A 95 12.39 4.70 -11.57
N VAL A 96 12.10 3.42 -11.38
CA VAL A 96 10.71 2.96 -11.20
C VAL A 96 10.14 3.44 -9.87
N THR A 97 10.94 3.48 -8.81
CA THR A 97 10.52 4.06 -7.52
C THR A 97 10.12 5.54 -7.69
N ILE A 98 10.93 6.34 -8.39
CA ILE A 98 10.63 7.75 -8.68
C ILE A 98 9.34 7.89 -9.51
N LEU A 99 9.15 7.04 -10.52
CA LEU A 99 7.94 7.06 -11.36
C LEU A 99 6.68 6.70 -10.54
N LEU A 100 6.75 5.71 -9.67
CA LEU A 100 5.62 5.33 -8.80
C LEU A 100 5.29 6.44 -7.80
N TRP A 101 6.29 7.03 -7.14
CA TRP A 101 6.06 8.15 -6.23
C TRP A 101 5.60 9.42 -6.96
N GLY A 102 6.07 9.65 -8.19
CA GLY A 102 5.57 10.71 -9.07
C GLY A 102 4.08 10.51 -9.42
N THR A 103 3.69 9.28 -9.76
CA THR A 103 2.27 8.92 -9.99
C THR A 103 1.44 9.08 -8.72
N THR A 104 2.02 8.77 -7.55
CA THR A 104 1.37 9.00 -6.25
C THR A 104 1.10 10.48 -6.02
N LEU A 105 2.09 11.34 -6.22
CA LEU A 105 1.92 12.80 -6.09
C LEU A 105 0.86 13.32 -7.05
N TRP A 106 0.91 12.90 -8.32
CA TRP A 106 -0.11 13.24 -9.30
C TRP A 106 -1.51 12.80 -8.85
N GLY A 107 -1.66 11.57 -8.35
CA GLY A 107 -2.94 11.04 -7.88
C GLY A 107 -3.50 11.79 -6.67
N ILE A 108 -2.63 12.20 -5.73
CA ILE A 108 -3.01 13.05 -4.57
C ILE A 108 -3.48 14.43 -5.06
N LEU A 109 -2.71 15.07 -5.92
CA LEU A 109 -3.06 16.38 -6.49
C LEU A 109 -4.36 16.30 -7.29
N TYR A 110 -4.53 15.29 -8.13
CA TYR A 110 -5.77 15.07 -8.87
C TYR A 110 -6.98 14.98 -7.95
N LYS A 111 -6.89 14.22 -6.85
CA LYS A 111 -8.00 14.07 -5.89
C LYS A 111 -8.26 15.34 -5.08
N SER A 112 -7.23 16.15 -4.83
CA SER A 112 -7.34 17.37 -4.04
C SER A 112 -7.90 18.54 -4.84
N ILE A 113 -7.60 18.63 -6.14
CA ILE A 113 -7.91 19.78 -6.98
C ILE A 113 -9.14 19.55 -7.87
N ALA A 114 -9.36 18.30 -8.33
CA ALA A 114 -10.43 18.02 -9.26
C ALA A 114 -11.82 18.23 -8.64
N THR A 115 -12.63 19.05 -9.25
CA THR A 115 -14.03 19.30 -8.85
C THR A 115 -14.91 18.06 -8.96
N LYS A 116 -14.60 17.17 -9.92
CA LYS A 116 -15.25 15.87 -10.10
C LYS A 116 -14.18 14.78 -10.29
N VAL A 117 -13.98 13.97 -9.25
CA VAL A 117 -13.06 12.84 -9.31
C VAL A 117 -13.67 11.67 -10.06
N ASN A 118 -13.03 11.21 -11.13
CA ASN A 118 -13.45 10.01 -11.82
C ASN A 118 -12.96 8.76 -11.05
N HIS A 119 -13.88 8.10 -10.36
CA HIS A 119 -13.58 6.90 -9.56
C HIS A 119 -13.08 5.73 -10.39
N ARG A 120 -13.56 5.57 -11.65
CA ARG A 120 -13.08 4.50 -12.54
C ARG A 120 -11.62 4.72 -12.93
N LEU A 121 -11.26 5.97 -13.25
CA LEU A 121 -9.87 6.32 -13.56
C LEU A 121 -8.96 6.03 -12.37
N SER A 122 -9.33 6.45 -11.17
CA SER A 122 -8.55 6.18 -9.95
C SER A 122 -8.36 4.67 -9.75
N LEU A 123 -9.42 3.86 -9.93
CA LEU A 123 -9.34 2.41 -9.77
C LEU A 123 -8.41 1.76 -10.80
N ILE A 124 -8.49 2.19 -12.07
CA ILE A 124 -7.60 1.70 -13.14
C ILE A 124 -6.15 2.03 -12.79
N VAL A 125 -5.86 3.27 -12.37
CA VAL A 125 -4.49 3.67 -11.99
C VAL A 125 -3.99 2.83 -10.81
N TYR A 126 -4.80 2.56 -9.79
CA TYR A 126 -4.42 1.68 -8.68
C TYR A 126 -4.06 0.28 -9.15
N LEU A 127 -4.89 -0.30 -10.04
CA LEU A 127 -4.64 -1.65 -10.55
C LEU A 127 -3.38 -1.68 -11.43
N VAL A 128 -3.21 -0.72 -12.32
CA VAL A 128 -2.00 -0.63 -13.16
C VAL A 128 -0.76 -0.49 -12.30
N MET A 129 -0.75 0.44 -11.34
CA MET A 129 0.38 0.59 -10.39
C MET A 129 0.62 -0.70 -9.59
N GLY A 130 -0.46 -1.35 -9.11
CA GLY A 130 -0.37 -2.56 -8.31
C GLY A 130 0.22 -3.76 -9.06
N TRP A 131 0.04 -3.83 -10.37
CA TRP A 131 0.53 -4.94 -11.20
C TRP A 131 1.83 -4.63 -11.97
N VAL A 132 2.40 -3.43 -11.82
CA VAL A 132 3.72 -3.08 -12.40
C VAL A 132 4.81 -4.10 -12.04
N GLY A 133 4.73 -4.72 -10.87
CA GLY A 133 5.68 -5.73 -10.40
C GLY A 133 5.85 -6.94 -11.32
N ILE A 134 4.85 -7.26 -12.16
CA ILE A 134 4.94 -8.35 -13.14
C ILE A 134 6.10 -8.14 -14.12
N ILE A 135 6.37 -6.89 -14.49
CA ILE A 135 7.46 -6.54 -15.41
C ILE A 135 8.82 -6.96 -14.83
N PHE A 136 8.96 -6.90 -13.50
CA PHE A 136 10.18 -7.24 -12.78
C PHE A 136 10.22 -8.68 -12.29
N LEU A 137 9.18 -9.48 -12.58
CA LEU A 137 9.07 -10.86 -12.12
C LEU A 137 10.32 -11.71 -12.46
N PRO A 138 10.94 -11.62 -13.66
CA PRO A 138 12.16 -12.39 -13.94
C PRO A 138 13.32 -12.05 -12.98
N ILE A 139 13.51 -10.76 -12.66
CA ILE A 139 14.55 -10.31 -11.73
C ILE A 139 14.23 -10.78 -10.31
N ILE A 140 12.96 -10.67 -9.90
CA ILE A 140 12.48 -11.06 -8.58
C ILE A 140 12.69 -12.57 -8.38
N ILE A 141 12.32 -13.41 -9.35
CA ILE A 141 12.50 -14.87 -9.30
C ILE A 141 13.97 -15.25 -9.13
N MET A 142 14.90 -14.52 -9.76
CA MET A 142 16.33 -14.80 -9.69
C MET A 142 16.98 -14.36 -8.37
N ARG A 143 16.36 -13.42 -7.64
CA ARG A 143 16.99 -12.76 -6.48
C ARG A 143 16.30 -13.00 -5.15
N THR A 144 15.10 -13.60 -5.17
CA THR A 144 14.31 -13.84 -3.94
C THR A 144 13.87 -15.29 -3.85
N SER A 145 13.34 -15.66 -2.67
CA SER A 145 12.79 -17.00 -2.43
C SER A 145 11.42 -17.17 -3.12
N TRP A 146 11.04 -18.43 -3.40
CA TRP A 146 9.70 -18.75 -3.88
C TRP A 146 8.60 -18.36 -2.89
N TRP A 147 8.89 -18.37 -1.59
CA TRP A 147 7.98 -17.90 -0.55
C TRP A 147 7.71 -16.41 -0.66
N PHE A 148 8.72 -15.60 -0.99
CA PHE A 148 8.53 -14.18 -1.26
C PHE A 148 7.51 -13.97 -2.38
N ILE A 149 7.72 -14.63 -3.53
CA ILE A 149 6.85 -14.52 -4.71
C ILE A 149 5.43 -14.95 -4.35
N PHE A 150 5.28 -16.07 -3.62
CA PHE A 150 4.00 -16.60 -3.18
C PHE A 150 3.22 -15.58 -2.32
N PHE A 151 3.86 -14.99 -1.30
CA PHE A 151 3.20 -14.04 -0.42
C PHE A 151 2.89 -12.71 -1.13
N ILE A 152 3.78 -12.22 -2.00
CA ILE A 152 3.55 -11.00 -2.78
C ILE A 152 2.40 -11.21 -3.77
N PHE A 153 2.35 -12.35 -4.44
CA PHE A 153 1.26 -12.68 -5.37
C PHE A 153 -0.09 -12.80 -4.66
N LEU A 154 -0.16 -13.52 -3.54
CA LEU A 154 -1.39 -13.64 -2.74
C LEU A 154 -1.86 -12.29 -2.20
N GLY A 155 -0.95 -11.44 -1.77
CA GLY A 155 -1.26 -10.07 -1.35
C GLY A 155 -1.83 -9.23 -2.49
N GLY A 156 -1.20 -9.26 -3.67
CA GLY A 156 -1.69 -8.58 -4.87
C GLY A 156 -3.07 -9.08 -5.32
N LEU A 157 -3.30 -10.39 -5.25
CA LEU A 157 -4.60 -10.98 -5.55
C LEU A 157 -5.66 -10.53 -4.53
N SER A 158 -5.32 -10.49 -3.24
CA SER A 158 -6.20 -9.99 -2.17
C SER A 158 -6.56 -8.52 -2.39
N TYR A 159 -5.62 -7.65 -2.75
CA TYR A 159 -5.91 -6.26 -3.12
C TYR A 159 -6.83 -6.17 -4.34
N THR A 160 -6.64 -7.01 -5.35
CA THR A 160 -7.45 -7.02 -6.58
C THR A 160 -8.89 -7.45 -6.28
N ILE A 161 -9.08 -8.51 -5.49
CA ILE A 161 -10.40 -8.97 -5.05
C ILE A 161 -11.07 -7.87 -4.21
N GLY A 162 -10.34 -7.26 -3.28
CA GLY A 162 -10.83 -6.13 -2.50
C GLY A 162 -11.28 -4.97 -3.39
N ALA A 163 -10.47 -4.60 -4.39
CA ALA A 163 -10.82 -3.54 -5.34
C ALA A 163 -12.11 -3.82 -6.12
N TRP A 164 -12.38 -5.10 -6.42
CA TRP A 164 -13.64 -5.50 -7.03
C TRP A 164 -14.84 -5.26 -6.09
N PHE A 165 -14.71 -5.57 -4.78
CA PHE A 165 -15.74 -5.22 -3.80
C PHE A 165 -15.91 -3.71 -3.66
N TYR A 166 -14.82 -2.94 -3.64
CA TYR A 166 -14.85 -1.48 -3.58
C TYR A 166 -15.57 -0.84 -4.77
N ALA A 167 -15.45 -1.43 -5.97
CA ALA A 167 -16.13 -0.93 -7.16
C ALA A 167 -17.66 -1.01 -7.08
N GLN A 168 -18.21 -1.88 -6.22
CA GLN A 168 -19.66 -2.15 -6.10
C GLN A 168 -20.29 -1.33 -4.97
N LYS A 169 -20.34 -0.01 -5.14
CA LYS A 169 -20.78 0.96 -4.11
C LYS A 169 -22.22 0.78 -3.59
N ASN A 170 -23.09 0.12 -4.36
CA ASN A 170 -24.52 0.02 -4.07
C ASN A 170 -24.89 -1.18 -3.16
N LYS A 171 -23.92 -2.01 -2.80
CA LYS A 171 -24.16 -3.20 -1.98
C LYS A 171 -23.76 -2.94 -0.52
N PRO A 172 -24.65 -3.23 0.45
CA PRO A 172 -24.32 -3.09 1.86
C PRO A 172 -23.13 -4.00 2.22
N TYR A 173 -22.33 -3.59 3.21
CA TYR A 173 -21.15 -4.32 3.72
C TYR A 173 -19.96 -4.50 2.77
N PHE A 174 -20.06 -4.18 1.47
CA PHE A 174 -18.94 -4.37 0.52
C PHE A 174 -17.75 -3.47 0.83
N HIS A 175 -17.98 -2.29 1.37
CA HIS A 175 -16.93 -1.42 1.85
C HIS A 175 -16.18 -2.00 3.06
N MET A 176 -16.88 -2.68 3.96
CA MET A 176 -16.26 -3.39 5.09
C MET A 176 -15.42 -4.58 4.60
N ILE A 177 -15.95 -5.37 3.65
CA ILE A 177 -15.22 -6.49 3.04
C ILE A 177 -13.94 -5.98 2.37
N TRP A 178 -14.00 -4.85 1.67
CA TRP A 178 -12.84 -4.18 1.10
C TRP A 178 -11.74 -3.95 2.15
N HIS A 179 -12.06 -3.41 3.32
CA HIS A 179 -11.09 -3.18 4.39
C HIS A 179 -10.47 -4.49 4.92
N ILE A 180 -11.24 -5.57 5.03
CA ILE A 180 -10.72 -6.88 5.42
C ILE A 180 -9.67 -7.36 4.41
N PHE A 181 -9.94 -7.24 3.11
CA PHE A 181 -8.99 -7.61 2.06
C PHE A 181 -7.72 -6.74 2.06
N ILE A 182 -7.84 -5.44 2.38
CA ILE A 182 -6.66 -4.56 2.53
C ILE A 182 -5.78 -5.02 3.69
N VAL A 183 -6.37 -5.34 4.85
CA VAL A 183 -5.63 -5.82 6.02
C VAL A 183 -4.93 -7.13 5.70
N LEU A 184 -5.65 -8.09 5.11
CA LEU A 184 -5.11 -9.38 4.70
C LEU A 184 -3.95 -9.23 3.70
N ALA A 185 -4.13 -8.40 2.67
CA ALA A 185 -3.10 -8.14 1.66
C ALA A 185 -1.85 -7.50 2.27
N SER A 186 -2.03 -6.49 3.14
CA SER A 186 -0.92 -5.84 3.84
C SER A 186 -0.16 -6.80 4.74
N PHE A 187 -0.85 -7.72 5.41
CA PHE A 187 -0.24 -8.74 6.25
C PHE A 187 0.56 -9.77 5.42
N LEU A 188 0.01 -10.24 4.30
CA LEU A 188 0.70 -11.16 3.39
C LEU A 188 1.97 -10.52 2.82
N HIS A 189 1.89 -9.28 2.36
CA HIS A 189 3.06 -8.54 1.88
C HIS A 189 4.10 -8.33 2.99
N MET A 190 3.66 -8.06 4.21
CA MET A 190 4.55 -7.89 5.35
C MET A 190 5.36 -9.18 5.65
N ILE A 191 4.70 -10.33 5.63
CA ILE A 191 5.39 -11.62 5.77
C ILE A 191 6.41 -11.81 4.64
N GLY A 192 6.01 -11.57 3.39
CA GLY A 192 6.92 -11.67 2.25
C GLY A 192 8.15 -10.79 2.40
N ILE A 193 7.96 -9.50 2.69
CA ILE A 193 9.03 -8.50 2.77
C ILE A 193 9.95 -8.75 3.98
N PHE A 194 9.43 -9.13 5.15
CA PHE A 194 10.25 -9.24 6.36
C PHE A 194 11.03 -10.53 6.46
N TYR A 195 10.49 -11.63 5.96
CA TYR A 195 11.06 -12.96 6.20
C TYR A 195 11.63 -13.62 4.95
N PHE A 196 11.28 -13.14 3.76
CA PHE A 196 11.58 -13.87 2.52
C PHE A 196 12.18 -13.01 1.40
N MET A 197 12.31 -11.68 1.59
CA MET A 197 12.95 -10.75 0.65
C MET A 197 14.53 -10.81 0.73
#